data_3ec03870fc986e860911195878fa534f
#
_entry.id   3ec03870fc986e860911195878fa534f
#
_cell.length_a   1.000
_cell.length_b   1.000
_cell.length_c   1.000
_cell.angle_alpha   90.00
_cell.angle_beta   90.00
_cell.angle_gamma   90.00
#
_symmetry.space_group_name_H-M   'P 1'
#
loop_
_entity.id
_entity.type
_entity.pdbx_description
1 polymer ?
#
loop_
_entity_poly.entity_id
_entity_poly.type
_entity_poly.pdbx_seq_one_letter_code
_entity_poly.pdbx_strand_id
1 'polypeptide(L)'
;EKQALRDVYKDYFLIGGAFNRNLVTGRDPNAAVIAAEQFNTATSENDMKWSLIHPQPGQFNWEPADRFMDFCEKNKMVPIGHTLVWHSQVPRWVFTDDSGNPMTRDALLARMKEHITAVVSRYKGRIKGWDVVNEALNDDGTLRSSQWLKIIGEGKTEQQYDHIAKAFEYAHEADPDVELYYNDYN
;
A
#
# COMPACT_ATOMS: atom_id res chain seq x y z
N GLU A 1 27.77 23.85 10.41
CA GLU A 1 26.52 23.15 10.83
C GLU A 1 26.17 22.09 9.79
N LYS A 2 25.93 20.86 10.24
CA LYS A 2 25.39 19.82 9.33
C LYS A 2 23.95 20.20 8.98
N GLN A 3 23.70 20.46 7.71
CA GLN A 3 22.34 20.67 7.21
C GLN A 3 21.65 19.33 6.96
N ALA A 4 20.41 19.20 7.41
CA ALA A 4 19.60 18.00 7.13
C ALA A 4 19.06 18.04 5.69
N LEU A 5 18.98 16.88 5.05
CA LEU A 5 18.45 16.78 3.68
C LEU A 5 17.03 17.35 3.58
N ARG A 6 16.18 17.04 4.57
CA ARG A 6 14.80 17.56 4.63
C ARG A 6 14.70 19.08 4.62
N ASP A 7 15.71 19.77 5.18
CA ASP A 7 15.73 21.23 5.27
C ASP A 7 16.33 21.87 4.01
N VAL A 8 17.35 21.25 3.45
CA VAL A 8 18.00 21.72 2.22
C VAL A 8 17.05 21.69 1.03
N TYR A 9 16.24 20.63 0.91
CA TYR A 9 15.37 20.40 -0.22
C TYR A 9 13.88 20.76 0.03
N LYS A 10 13.55 21.34 1.19
CA LYS A 10 12.15 21.59 1.62
C LYS A 10 11.30 22.35 0.62
N ASP A 11 11.91 23.23 -0.17
CA ASP A 11 11.21 24.09 -1.13
C ASP A 11 11.13 23.46 -2.55
N TYR A 12 11.70 22.26 -2.73
CA TYR A 12 11.78 21.58 -4.02
C TYR A 12 11.00 20.26 -4.02
N PHE A 13 11.29 19.37 -3.08
CA PHE A 13 10.65 18.06 -2.99
C PHE A 13 10.84 17.44 -1.59
N LEU A 14 10.05 16.41 -1.31
CA LEU A 14 10.19 15.63 -0.08
C LEU A 14 11.32 14.60 -0.22
N ILE A 15 12.08 14.41 0.86
CA ILE A 15 13.12 13.39 0.95
C ILE A 15 12.63 12.30 1.90
N GLY A 16 12.68 11.04 1.49
CA GLY A 16 12.21 9.94 2.32
C GLY A 16 12.78 8.59 1.98
N GLY A 17 12.26 7.58 2.65
CA GLY A 17 12.62 6.19 2.46
C GLY A 17 11.51 5.25 2.89
N ALA A 18 11.69 3.96 2.56
CA ALA A 18 10.86 2.89 3.07
C ALA A 18 11.36 2.47 4.46
N PHE A 19 10.49 2.51 5.47
CA PHE A 19 10.86 2.24 6.85
C PHE A 19 10.26 0.92 7.34
N ASN A 20 11.13 0.06 7.85
CA ASN A 20 10.75 -1.21 8.42
C ASN A 20 10.33 -1.07 9.90
N ARG A 21 9.77 -2.14 10.43
CA ARG A 21 9.28 -2.19 11.82
C ARG A 21 10.36 -1.92 12.85
N ASN A 22 11.60 -2.37 12.64
CA ASN A 22 12.67 -2.16 13.61
C ASN A 22 13.04 -0.67 13.73
N LEU A 23 13.08 0.04 12.61
CA LEU A 23 13.29 1.49 12.61
C LEU A 23 12.13 2.20 13.34
N VAL A 24 10.89 1.89 12.94
CA VAL A 24 9.68 2.55 13.46
C VAL A 24 9.50 2.32 14.96
N THR A 25 9.84 1.13 15.48
CA THR A 25 9.70 0.79 16.91
C THR A 25 10.91 1.16 17.76
N GLY A 26 11.96 1.72 17.15
CA GLY A 26 13.20 2.10 17.84
C GLY A 26 14.12 0.92 18.20
N ARG A 27 13.86 -0.28 17.66
CA ARG A 27 14.77 -1.44 17.78
C ARG A 27 16.08 -1.22 17.01
N ASP A 28 16.04 -0.38 15.97
CA ASP A 28 17.20 0.18 15.30
C ASP A 28 17.27 1.69 15.60
N PRO A 29 17.87 2.08 16.73
CA PRO A 29 17.90 3.47 17.15
C PRO A 29 18.74 4.36 16.23
N ASN A 30 19.78 3.82 15.60
CA ASN A 30 20.63 4.58 14.68
C ASN A 30 19.85 4.96 13.42
N ALA A 31 19.15 4.00 12.82
CA ALA A 31 18.30 4.25 11.66
C ALA A 31 17.14 5.22 11.99
N ALA A 32 16.54 5.08 13.17
CA ALA A 32 15.45 5.95 13.61
C ALA A 32 15.93 7.41 13.77
N VAL A 33 17.11 7.64 14.32
CA VAL A 33 17.70 8.99 14.46
C VAL A 33 17.99 9.59 13.09
N ILE A 34 18.63 8.84 12.18
CA ILE A 34 18.92 9.31 10.81
C ILE A 34 17.63 9.66 10.08
N ALA A 35 16.62 8.79 10.18
CA ALA A 35 15.33 9.02 9.55
C ALA A 35 14.68 10.32 10.07
N ALA A 36 14.62 10.49 11.38
CA ALA A 36 14.03 11.68 12.00
C ALA A 36 14.74 12.98 11.65
N GLU A 37 16.07 12.93 11.51
CA GLU A 37 16.87 14.11 11.17
C GLU A 37 16.82 14.45 9.68
N GLN A 38 16.89 13.44 8.80
CA GLN A 38 17.14 13.66 7.37
C GLN A 38 15.89 13.67 6.49
N PHE A 39 14.80 13.02 6.92
CA PHE A 39 13.65 12.76 6.06
C PHE A 39 12.38 13.49 6.50
N ASN A 40 11.57 13.89 5.53
CA ASN A 40 10.26 14.53 5.74
C ASN A 40 9.09 13.79 5.04
N THR A 41 9.36 12.62 4.47
CA THR A 41 8.34 11.67 4.02
C THR A 41 8.77 10.25 4.34
N ALA A 42 7.82 9.35 4.47
CA ALA A 42 8.06 7.95 4.78
C ALA A 42 7.04 7.05 4.10
N THR A 43 7.51 5.89 3.63
CA THR A 43 6.68 4.80 3.12
C THR A 43 6.84 3.59 4.02
N SER A 44 5.74 2.91 4.37
CA SER A 44 5.82 1.66 5.14
C SER A 44 6.43 0.56 4.26
N GLU A 45 7.53 -0.06 4.74
CA GLU A 45 8.20 -1.11 3.95
C GLU A 45 7.32 -2.36 3.78
N ASN A 46 6.65 -2.82 4.86
CA ASN A 46 5.84 -4.05 4.85
C ASN A 46 4.51 -3.97 5.60
N ASP A 47 4.43 -3.16 6.65
CA ASP A 47 3.35 -3.24 7.65
C ASP A 47 1.95 -2.87 7.13
N MET A 48 1.84 -2.25 5.96
CA MET A 48 0.58 -1.95 5.28
C MET A 48 0.26 -2.91 4.13
N LYS A 49 1.11 -3.89 3.83
CA LYS A 49 0.85 -4.91 2.81
C LYS A 49 -0.23 -5.88 3.29
N TRP A 50 -1.02 -6.41 2.37
CA TRP A 50 -2.23 -7.18 2.68
C TRP A 50 -2.00 -8.31 3.69
N SER A 51 -0.95 -9.11 3.51
CA SER A 51 -0.68 -10.25 4.41
C SER A 51 -0.42 -9.86 5.86
N LEU A 52 0.04 -8.64 6.13
CA LEU A 52 0.31 -8.15 7.47
C LEU A 52 -0.84 -7.36 8.07
N ILE A 53 -1.52 -6.53 7.28
CA ILE A 53 -2.61 -5.70 7.79
C ILE A 53 -3.97 -6.42 7.80
N HIS A 54 -4.19 -7.41 6.90
CA HIS A 54 -5.45 -8.16 6.77
C HIS A 54 -5.17 -9.66 6.58
N PRO A 55 -4.59 -10.35 7.59
CA PRO A 55 -4.09 -11.72 7.47
C PRO A 55 -5.18 -12.78 7.32
N GLN A 56 -6.38 -12.54 7.83
CA GLN A 56 -7.51 -13.47 7.81
C GLN A 56 -8.80 -12.74 7.40
N PRO A 57 -9.81 -13.43 6.85
CA PRO A 57 -11.10 -12.81 6.51
C PRO A 57 -11.69 -12.07 7.70
N GLY A 58 -12.03 -10.78 7.51
CA GLY A 58 -12.62 -9.94 8.55
C GLY A 58 -11.72 -9.61 9.75
N GLN A 59 -10.45 -10.00 9.71
CA GLN A 59 -9.50 -9.76 10.80
C GLN A 59 -8.37 -8.83 10.35
N PHE A 60 -8.35 -7.63 10.90
CA PHE A 60 -7.32 -6.63 10.62
C PHE A 60 -6.34 -6.54 11.79
N ASN A 61 -5.06 -6.50 11.47
CA ASN A 61 -3.97 -6.24 12.40
C ASN A 61 -3.46 -4.81 12.20
N TRP A 62 -4.11 -3.87 12.86
CA TRP A 62 -3.83 -2.44 12.68
C TRP A 62 -2.56 -1.96 13.37
N GLU A 63 -2.15 -2.63 14.45
CA GLU A 63 -1.13 -2.14 15.36
C GLU A 63 0.20 -1.79 14.69
N PRO A 64 0.80 -2.59 13.78
CA PRO A 64 2.04 -2.20 13.12
C PRO A 64 1.90 -0.98 12.19
N ALA A 65 0.79 -0.90 11.46
CA ALA A 65 0.50 0.24 10.58
C ALA A 65 0.20 1.51 11.39
N ASP A 66 -0.54 1.40 12.48
CA ASP A 66 -0.79 2.53 13.40
C ASP A 66 0.52 3.07 13.98
N ARG A 67 1.43 2.20 14.41
CA ARG A 67 2.77 2.62 14.89
C ARG A 67 3.58 3.36 13.83
N PHE A 68 3.50 2.92 12.57
CA PHE A 68 4.13 3.63 11.46
C PHE A 68 3.55 5.04 11.30
N MET A 69 2.22 5.18 11.37
CA MET A 69 1.56 6.48 11.30
C MET A 69 1.95 7.39 12.48
N ASP A 70 1.98 6.86 13.69
CA ASP A 70 2.40 7.60 14.89
C ASP A 70 3.86 8.05 14.79
N PHE A 71 4.74 7.20 14.24
CA PHE A 71 6.13 7.55 13.97
C PHE A 71 6.24 8.72 12.99
N CYS A 72 5.47 8.70 11.91
CA CYS A 72 5.42 9.79 10.93
C CYS A 72 4.94 11.10 11.56
N GLU A 73 3.85 11.06 12.32
CA GLU A 73 3.30 12.24 13.01
C GLU A 73 4.31 12.82 14.00
N LYS A 74 4.89 11.98 14.85
CA LYS A 74 5.90 12.39 15.85
C LYS A 74 7.10 13.09 15.20
N ASN A 75 7.53 12.63 14.04
CA ASN A 75 8.71 13.15 13.35
C ASN A 75 8.37 14.17 12.24
N LYS A 76 7.11 14.59 12.14
CA LYS A 76 6.61 15.54 11.13
C LYS A 76 6.93 15.10 9.70
N MET A 77 6.73 13.82 9.44
CA MET A 77 6.89 13.20 8.12
C MET A 77 5.55 13.04 7.43
N VAL A 78 5.54 13.21 6.12
CA VAL A 78 4.38 12.94 5.26
C VAL A 78 4.33 11.44 4.98
N PRO A 79 3.28 10.71 5.42
CA PRO A 79 3.19 9.27 5.19
C PRO A 79 2.62 8.93 3.81
N ILE A 80 3.20 7.92 3.17
CA ILE A 80 2.71 7.27 1.96
C ILE A 80 2.35 5.83 2.29
N GLY A 81 1.14 5.42 1.94
CA GLY A 81 0.65 4.05 2.13
C GLY A 81 1.13 3.12 1.02
N HIS A 82 1.67 1.98 1.39
CA HIS A 82 2.17 0.97 0.47
C HIS A 82 1.83 -0.43 0.97
N THR A 83 1.07 -1.18 0.31
CA THR A 83 0.33 -1.02 -0.93
C THR A 83 -1.01 -1.73 -0.83
N LEU A 84 -2.05 -1.26 -1.53
CA LEU A 84 -3.39 -1.83 -1.38
C LEU A 84 -3.56 -3.13 -2.19
N VAL A 85 -3.10 -3.17 -3.44
CA VAL A 85 -3.22 -4.32 -4.34
C VAL A 85 -1.86 -4.65 -4.95
N TRP A 86 -1.40 -5.86 -4.71
CA TRP A 86 -0.14 -6.38 -5.23
C TRP A 86 -0.23 -7.89 -5.43
N HIS A 87 0.57 -8.47 -6.32
CA HIS A 87 0.60 -9.90 -6.58
C HIS A 87 1.38 -10.70 -5.52
N SER A 88 2.17 -10.03 -4.69
CA SER A 88 2.99 -10.61 -3.61
C SER A 88 2.48 -10.17 -2.24
N GLN A 89 2.91 -10.85 -1.19
CA GLN A 89 2.52 -10.59 0.21
C GLN A 89 1.01 -10.38 0.40
N VAL A 90 0.22 -11.21 -0.30
CA VAL A 90 -1.24 -11.30 -0.19
C VAL A 90 -1.62 -12.72 0.21
N PRO A 91 -2.48 -12.93 1.22
CA PRO A 91 -2.81 -14.28 1.70
C PRO A 91 -3.60 -15.07 0.66
N ARG A 92 -3.41 -16.40 0.68
CA ARG A 92 -4.10 -17.31 -0.24
C ARG A 92 -5.63 -17.20 -0.16
N TRP A 93 -6.18 -16.97 1.04
CA TRP A 93 -7.62 -16.88 1.25
C TRP A 93 -8.29 -15.78 0.41
N VAL A 94 -7.54 -14.75 0.01
CA VAL A 94 -8.06 -13.67 -0.84
C VAL A 94 -8.57 -14.20 -2.17
N PHE A 95 -7.91 -15.22 -2.72
CA PHE A 95 -8.19 -15.77 -4.06
C PHE A 95 -8.98 -17.07 -4.07
N THR A 96 -9.30 -17.64 -2.90
CA THR A 96 -10.01 -18.91 -2.79
C THR A 96 -11.25 -18.80 -1.92
N ASP A 97 -12.25 -19.62 -2.23
CA ASP A 97 -13.43 -19.85 -1.37
C ASP A 97 -13.08 -20.78 -0.19
N ASP A 98 -14.05 -21.03 0.70
CA ASP A 98 -13.88 -21.89 1.88
C ASP A 98 -13.60 -23.35 1.51
N SER A 99 -13.91 -23.77 0.30
CA SER A 99 -13.61 -25.11 -0.24
C SER A 99 -12.27 -25.17 -0.95
N GLY A 100 -11.55 -24.04 -1.03
CA GLY A 100 -10.24 -23.93 -1.69
C GLY A 100 -10.32 -23.75 -3.22
N ASN A 101 -11.51 -23.55 -3.79
CA ASN A 101 -11.67 -23.24 -5.20
C ASN A 101 -11.36 -21.77 -5.48
N PRO A 102 -10.94 -21.44 -6.71
CA PRO A 102 -10.77 -20.05 -7.10
C PRO A 102 -12.04 -19.23 -6.88
N MET A 103 -11.88 -18.00 -6.39
CA MET A 103 -12.99 -17.04 -6.28
C MET A 103 -13.57 -16.74 -7.65
N THR A 104 -14.87 -16.41 -7.67
CA THR A 104 -15.47 -15.76 -8.84
C THR A 104 -14.96 -14.33 -8.96
N ARG A 105 -15.03 -13.78 -10.18
CA ARG A 105 -14.69 -12.37 -10.42
C ARG A 105 -15.39 -11.42 -9.45
N ASP A 106 -16.70 -11.52 -9.33
CA ASP A 106 -17.50 -10.61 -8.51
C ASP A 106 -17.18 -10.73 -7.02
N ALA A 107 -16.95 -11.95 -6.54
CA ALA A 107 -16.57 -12.20 -5.17
C ALA A 107 -15.16 -11.66 -4.85
N LEU A 108 -14.20 -11.77 -5.78
CA LEU A 108 -12.85 -11.19 -5.59
C LEU A 108 -12.89 -9.66 -5.63
N LEU A 109 -13.67 -9.06 -6.52
CA LEU A 109 -13.87 -7.60 -6.54
C LEU A 109 -14.51 -7.10 -5.23
N ALA A 110 -15.47 -7.84 -4.67
CA ALA A 110 -16.06 -7.51 -3.38
C ALA A 110 -15.03 -7.56 -2.23
N ARG A 111 -14.16 -8.57 -2.20
CA ARG A 111 -13.05 -8.66 -1.22
C ARG A 111 -12.05 -7.51 -1.37
N MET A 112 -11.70 -7.19 -2.61
CA MET A 112 -10.82 -6.04 -2.91
C MET A 112 -11.44 -4.74 -2.38
N LYS A 113 -12.73 -4.52 -2.64
CA LYS A 113 -13.45 -3.33 -2.18
C LYS A 113 -13.49 -3.25 -0.65
N GLU A 114 -13.80 -4.36 0.03
CA GLU A 114 -13.80 -4.43 1.49
C GLU A 114 -12.44 -4.05 2.08
N HIS A 115 -11.36 -4.66 1.58
CA HIS A 115 -10.01 -4.38 2.03
C HIS A 115 -9.61 -2.93 1.82
N ILE A 116 -9.77 -2.43 0.60
CA ILE A 116 -9.41 -1.04 0.25
C ILE A 116 -10.22 -0.06 1.08
N THR A 117 -11.53 -0.26 1.20
CA THR A 117 -12.39 0.62 1.99
C THR A 117 -11.98 0.66 3.44
N ALA A 118 -11.70 -0.49 4.07
CA ALA A 118 -11.30 -0.56 5.46
C ALA A 118 -9.95 0.15 5.70
N VAL A 119 -8.95 -0.13 4.86
CA VAL A 119 -7.60 0.41 5.04
C VAL A 119 -7.54 1.90 4.73
N VAL A 120 -8.09 2.33 3.61
CA VAL A 120 -8.07 3.74 3.20
C VAL A 120 -8.88 4.60 4.17
N SER A 121 -10.06 4.15 4.58
CA SER A 121 -10.92 4.89 5.52
C SER A 121 -10.27 5.06 6.90
N ARG A 122 -9.51 4.04 7.37
CA ARG A 122 -8.83 4.12 8.66
C ARG A 122 -7.85 5.29 8.75
N TYR A 123 -7.12 5.55 7.68
CA TYR A 123 -6.07 6.59 7.64
C TYR A 123 -6.49 7.87 6.91
N LYS A 124 -7.77 8.00 6.61
CA LYS A 124 -8.32 9.19 5.96
C LYS A 124 -7.95 10.47 6.73
N GLY A 125 -7.45 11.47 6.00
CA GLY A 125 -7.00 12.74 6.56
C GLY A 125 -5.63 12.71 7.24
N ARG A 126 -4.97 11.54 7.36
CA ARG A 126 -3.66 11.36 7.99
C ARG A 126 -2.56 10.95 7.00
N ILE A 127 -2.93 10.36 5.89
CA ILE A 127 -2.01 9.86 4.86
C ILE A 127 -2.11 10.73 3.61
N LYS A 128 -0.97 11.01 2.98
CA LYS A 128 -0.95 11.87 1.78
C LYS A 128 -1.46 11.14 0.54
N GLY A 129 -1.04 9.91 0.37
CA GLY A 129 -1.36 9.12 -0.81
C GLY A 129 -1.13 7.64 -0.61
N TRP A 130 -1.67 6.83 -1.52
CA TRP A 130 -1.56 5.39 -1.55
C TRP A 130 -0.97 4.90 -2.86
N ASP A 131 0.00 4.01 -2.78
CA ASP A 131 0.30 3.09 -3.86
C ASP A 131 -0.87 2.10 -3.95
N VAL A 132 -1.82 2.39 -4.83
CA VAL A 132 -3.07 1.62 -4.93
C VAL A 132 -2.81 0.26 -5.54
N VAL A 133 -2.11 0.24 -6.67
CA VAL A 133 -1.68 -0.98 -7.37
C VAL A 133 -0.17 -0.95 -7.54
N ASN A 134 0.47 -2.05 -7.18
CA ASN A 134 1.91 -2.22 -7.26
C ASN A 134 2.27 -3.33 -8.25
N GLU A 135 3.21 -3.04 -9.17
CA GLU A 135 3.88 -4.00 -10.04
C GLU A 135 2.91 -4.85 -10.89
N ALA A 136 1.90 -4.23 -11.50
CA ALA A 136 0.96 -4.93 -12.36
C ALA A 136 1.48 -5.18 -13.78
N LEU A 137 2.62 -4.58 -14.14
CA LEU A 137 3.23 -4.71 -15.46
C LEU A 137 4.51 -5.54 -15.42
N ASN A 138 4.86 -6.14 -16.55
CA ASN A 138 6.17 -6.70 -16.85
C ASN A 138 7.07 -5.62 -17.47
N ASP A 139 8.38 -5.88 -17.53
CA ASP A 139 9.38 -4.96 -18.09
C ASP A 139 9.10 -4.55 -19.56
N ASP A 140 8.38 -5.39 -20.31
CA ASP A 140 7.96 -5.11 -21.69
C ASP A 140 6.63 -4.33 -21.79
N GLY A 141 6.05 -3.93 -20.66
CA GLY A 141 4.78 -3.20 -20.60
C GLY A 141 3.52 -4.07 -20.72
N THR A 142 3.66 -5.38 -20.82
CA THR A 142 2.51 -6.30 -20.78
C THR A 142 2.00 -6.49 -19.35
N LEU A 143 0.73 -6.88 -19.19
CA LEU A 143 0.17 -7.19 -17.88
C LEU A 143 0.87 -8.39 -17.25
N ARG A 144 1.26 -8.23 -15.98
CA ARG A 144 1.82 -9.33 -15.18
C ARG A 144 0.76 -10.41 -14.94
N SER A 145 1.11 -11.67 -15.21
CA SER A 145 0.27 -12.82 -14.91
C SER A 145 0.16 -13.01 -13.38
N SER A 146 -0.89 -12.45 -12.79
CA SER A 146 -1.20 -12.53 -11.36
C SER A 146 -2.55 -13.20 -11.14
N GLN A 147 -2.85 -13.59 -9.90
CA GLN A 147 -4.19 -14.09 -9.55
C GLN A 147 -5.28 -13.02 -9.76
N TRP A 148 -4.93 -11.76 -9.56
CA TRP A 148 -5.83 -10.63 -9.85
C TRP A 148 -6.24 -10.62 -11.32
N LEU A 149 -5.27 -10.67 -12.23
CA LEU A 149 -5.55 -10.72 -13.67
C LEU A 149 -6.33 -11.98 -14.05
N LYS A 150 -5.90 -13.15 -13.57
CA LYS A 150 -6.50 -14.44 -13.93
C LYS A 150 -7.98 -14.54 -13.54
N ILE A 151 -8.34 -14.08 -12.35
CA ILE A 151 -9.71 -14.18 -11.85
C ILE A 151 -10.59 -13.04 -12.36
N ILE A 152 -10.07 -11.80 -12.38
CA ILE A 152 -10.86 -10.62 -12.72
C ILE A 152 -10.90 -10.36 -14.22
N GLY A 153 -9.79 -10.55 -14.93
CA GLY A 153 -9.62 -10.12 -16.34
C GLY A 153 -9.46 -11.22 -17.36
N GLU A 154 -9.30 -12.48 -16.98
CA GLU A 154 -8.93 -13.55 -17.90
C GLU A 154 -10.02 -13.86 -18.93
N GLY A 155 -9.59 -13.95 -20.20
CA GLY A 155 -10.44 -14.32 -21.33
C GLY A 155 -11.34 -13.23 -21.89
N LYS A 156 -11.23 -12.00 -21.36
CA LYS A 156 -12.04 -10.86 -21.81
C LYS A 156 -11.13 -9.64 -22.02
N THR A 157 -10.82 -9.35 -23.28
CA THR A 157 -9.94 -8.22 -23.66
C THR A 157 -10.41 -6.89 -23.06
N GLU A 158 -11.70 -6.69 -22.92
CA GLU A 158 -12.29 -5.47 -22.35
C GLU A 158 -12.16 -5.36 -20.83
N GLN A 159 -11.91 -6.47 -20.12
CA GLN A 159 -11.85 -6.53 -18.65
C GLN A 159 -10.45 -6.80 -18.10
N GLN A 160 -9.45 -6.93 -18.95
CA GLN A 160 -8.08 -7.26 -18.53
C GLN A 160 -7.45 -6.24 -17.57
N TYR A 161 -7.89 -4.99 -17.61
CA TYR A 161 -7.41 -3.92 -16.74
C TYR A 161 -8.31 -3.65 -15.53
N ASP A 162 -9.42 -4.38 -15.40
CA ASP A 162 -10.43 -4.07 -14.37
C ASP A 162 -9.90 -4.19 -12.94
N HIS A 163 -8.97 -5.10 -12.67
CA HIS A 163 -8.39 -5.19 -11.33
C HIS A 163 -7.61 -3.93 -10.95
N ILE A 164 -7.00 -3.24 -11.92
CA ILE A 164 -6.32 -1.97 -11.72
C ILE A 164 -7.36 -0.85 -11.57
N ALA A 165 -8.25 -0.70 -12.56
CA ALA A 165 -9.24 0.37 -12.58
C ALA A 165 -10.15 0.34 -11.34
N LYS A 166 -10.65 -0.85 -10.98
CA LYS A 166 -11.51 -1.03 -9.80
C LYS A 166 -10.79 -0.74 -8.49
N ALA A 167 -9.52 -1.09 -8.37
CA ALA A 167 -8.75 -0.74 -7.18
C ALA A 167 -8.67 0.79 -6.97
N PHE A 168 -8.40 1.55 -8.03
CA PHE A 168 -8.39 3.02 -7.97
C PHE A 168 -9.78 3.59 -7.70
N GLU A 169 -10.84 3.05 -8.32
CA GLU A 169 -12.23 3.45 -8.07
C GLU A 169 -12.59 3.28 -6.59
N TYR A 170 -12.30 2.11 -6.00
CA TYR A 170 -12.61 1.82 -4.59
C TYR A 170 -11.78 2.69 -3.62
N ALA A 171 -10.53 2.96 -3.94
CA ALA A 171 -9.69 3.86 -3.13
C ALA A 171 -10.23 5.30 -3.17
N HIS A 172 -10.64 5.79 -4.33
CA HIS A 172 -11.24 7.10 -4.48
C HIS A 172 -12.60 7.20 -3.75
N GLU A 173 -13.44 6.17 -3.84
CA GLU A 173 -14.70 6.11 -3.08
C GLU A 173 -14.47 6.20 -1.57
N ALA A 174 -13.43 5.53 -1.05
CA ALA A 174 -13.13 5.51 0.38
C ALA A 174 -12.57 6.85 0.89
N ASP A 175 -11.73 7.51 0.10
CA ASP A 175 -11.18 8.84 0.39
C ASP A 175 -10.98 9.63 -0.91
N PRO A 176 -11.94 10.51 -1.26
CA PRO A 176 -11.85 11.31 -2.48
C PRO A 176 -10.71 12.34 -2.50
N ASP A 177 -10.15 12.67 -1.35
CA ASP A 177 -9.14 13.74 -1.20
C ASP A 177 -7.71 13.20 -1.17
N VAL A 178 -7.51 11.88 -1.01
CA VAL A 178 -6.19 11.26 -0.96
C VAL A 178 -5.57 11.14 -2.36
N GLU A 179 -4.25 11.32 -2.46
CA GLU A 179 -3.54 11.07 -3.71
C GLU A 179 -3.45 9.55 -3.99
N LEU A 180 -3.62 9.16 -5.25
CA LEU A 180 -3.60 7.75 -5.68
C LEU A 180 -2.51 7.53 -6.70
N TYR A 181 -1.65 6.54 -6.45
CA TYR A 181 -0.48 6.24 -7.26
C TYR A 181 -0.53 4.81 -7.80
N TYR A 182 0.00 4.63 -9.01
CA TYR A 182 0.49 3.36 -9.50
C TYR A 182 1.99 3.31 -9.24
N ASN A 183 2.50 2.21 -8.68
CA ASN A 183 3.92 2.03 -8.39
C ASN A 183 4.49 0.82 -9.14
N ASP A 184 5.69 0.97 -9.68
CA ASP A 184 6.44 -0.10 -10.31
C ASP A 184 7.94 0.14 -10.13
N TYR A 185 8.79 -0.83 -10.55
CA TYR A 185 10.25 -0.75 -10.47
C TYR A 185 10.92 -0.82 -11.86
N ASN A 186 10.16 -0.84 -12.96
CA ASN A 186 10.61 -0.98 -14.34
C ASN A 186 11.07 0.35 -14.93
#